data_18d1ef44d2ce837f2a18a240346c58d4
#
_entry.id   18d1ef44d2ce837f2a18a240346c58d4
#
_cell.length_a   1.000
_cell.length_b   1.000
_cell.length_c   1.000
_cell.angle_alpha   90.00
_cell.angle_beta   90.00
_cell.angle_gamma   90.00
#
_symmetry.space_group_name_H-M   'P 1'
#
loop_
_entity.id
_entity.type
_entity.pdbx_description
1 polymer ?
#
loop_
_entity_poly.entity_id
_entity_poly.type
_entity_poly.pdbx_seq_one_letter_code
_entity_poly.pdbx_strand_id
1 'polypeptide(L)'
;LPFAFFAFSCQDNSAERLADQKKEAQKKEIIFANISKGWVFTNPQTSPNTQAKINNWMEWRAFVTEINQKPKSSIGAFQKKASILSKKVIELNNNIPLEFNKPQIRSRITVLTTKIKALDLYIHLQQIPDKKVIQFINDSNIEITSLSLQFEEIVRRSQIQREEGEPDFIKMKDTTRAIPTPRGVVNQ
;
A
#
# COMPACT_ATOMS: atom_id res chain seq x y z
N LEU A 1 -37.03 -22.65 64.61
CA LEU A 1 -36.66 -21.85 63.40
C LEU A 1 -36.18 -22.81 62.34
N PRO A 2 -36.89 -22.92 61.16
CA PRO A 2 -36.34 -23.70 60.03
C PRO A 2 -35.46 -22.78 59.18
N PHE A 3 -34.21 -23.18 59.02
CA PHE A 3 -33.23 -22.53 58.15
C PHE A 3 -33.41 -23.02 56.71
N ALA A 4 -34.01 -22.16 55.86
CA ALA A 4 -34.22 -22.48 54.45
C ALA A 4 -32.91 -22.30 53.67
N PHE A 5 -32.28 -23.42 53.25
CA PHE A 5 -31.18 -23.43 52.32
C PHE A 5 -31.70 -23.11 50.92
N PHE A 6 -31.44 -21.87 50.41
CA PHE A 6 -31.54 -21.55 49.00
C PHE A 6 -30.38 -22.16 48.27
N ALA A 7 -30.56 -23.32 47.65
CA ALA A 7 -29.65 -23.84 46.65
C ALA A 7 -29.79 -22.99 45.38
N PHE A 8 -28.87 -22.08 45.15
CA PHE A 8 -28.69 -21.44 43.84
C PHE A 8 -28.23 -22.53 42.86
N SER A 9 -29.14 -23.09 42.11
CA SER A 9 -28.83 -23.92 40.95
C SER A 9 -28.19 -23.04 39.90
N CYS A 10 -26.85 -23.12 39.76
CA CYS A 10 -26.18 -22.66 38.57
C CYS A 10 -26.69 -23.48 37.39
N GLN A 11 -27.59 -22.91 36.62
CA GLN A 11 -28.06 -23.49 35.38
C GLN A 11 -26.86 -23.54 34.42
N ASP A 12 -26.40 -24.75 34.13
CA ASP A 12 -25.24 -25.02 33.31
C ASP A 12 -25.59 -24.78 31.82
N ASN A 13 -25.24 -23.57 31.29
CA ASN A 13 -25.46 -23.19 29.90
C ASN A 13 -24.40 -23.82 28.96
N SER A 14 -23.92 -25.01 29.26
CA SER A 14 -22.90 -25.70 28.49
C SER A 14 -23.29 -25.93 27.03
N ALA A 15 -24.56 -26.28 26.79
CA ALA A 15 -25.07 -26.47 25.42
C ALA A 15 -25.14 -25.17 24.60
N GLU A 16 -25.52 -24.06 25.23
CA GLU A 16 -25.57 -22.76 24.60
C GLU A 16 -24.14 -22.23 24.28
N ARG A 17 -23.22 -22.37 25.21
CA ARG A 17 -21.81 -22.05 24.98
C ARG A 17 -21.20 -22.86 23.85
N LEU A 18 -21.50 -24.15 23.74
CA LEU A 18 -21.02 -24.99 22.65
C LEU A 18 -21.63 -24.58 21.30
N ALA A 19 -22.92 -24.19 21.27
CA ALA A 19 -23.57 -23.68 20.07
C ALA A 19 -22.93 -22.35 19.60
N ASP A 20 -22.64 -21.44 20.54
CA ASP A 20 -22.00 -20.16 20.22
C ASP A 20 -20.55 -20.34 19.77
N GLN A 21 -19.79 -21.24 20.40
CA GLN A 21 -18.44 -21.59 19.95
C GLN A 21 -18.43 -22.15 18.52
N LYS A 22 -19.41 -23.02 18.17
CA LYS A 22 -19.54 -23.52 16.79
C LYS A 22 -19.86 -22.40 15.78
N LYS A 23 -20.77 -21.50 16.12
CA LYS A 23 -21.09 -20.33 15.27
C LYS A 23 -19.88 -19.43 15.07
N GLU A 24 -19.12 -19.17 16.14
CA GLU A 24 -17.88 -18.38 16.08
C GLU A 24 -16.81 -19.06 15.21
N ALA A 25 -16.63 -20.37 15.36
CA ALA A 25 -15.69 -21.14 14.54
C ALA A 25 -16.07 -21.09 13.05
N GLN A 26 -17.35 -21.29 12.73
CA GLN A 26 -17.86 -21.19 11.36
C GLN A 26 -17.63 -19.79 10.77
N LYS A 27 -17.91 -18.72 11.53
CA LYS A 27 -17.63 -17.34 11.09
C LYS A 27 -16.14 -17.13 10.77
N LYS A 28 -15.25 -17.60 11.63
CA LYS A 28 -13.80 -17.50 11.42
C LYS A 28 -13.34 -18.24 10.17
N GLU A 29 -13.93 -19.41 9.90
CA GLU A 29 -13.65 -20.21 8.70
C GLU A 29 -14.10 -19.49 7.43
N ILE A 30 -15.30 -18.90 7.43
CA ILE A 30 -15.81 -18.09 6.32
C ILE A 30 -14.91 -16.89 6.06
N ILE A 31 -14.52 -16.15 7.11
CA ILE A 31 -13.60 -15.01 7.00
C ILE A 31 -12.27 -15.47 6.41
N PHE A 32 -11.70 -16.57 6.89
CA PHE A 32 -10.46 -17.12 6.37
C PHE A 32 -10.58 -17.48 4.88
N ALA A 33 -11.65 -18.17 4.49
CA ALA A 33 -11.90 -18.56 3.10
C ALA A 33 -12.01 -17.31 2.18
N ASN A 34 -12.76 -16.30 2.60
CA ASN A 34 -12.94 -15.06 1.86
C ASN A 34 -11.64 -14.31 1.70
N ILE A 35 -10.88 -14.10 2.79
CA ILE A 35 -9.58 -13.42 2.74
C ILE A 35 -8.59 -14.23 1.91
N SER A 36 -8.54 -15.56 2.11
CA SER A 36 -7.67 -16.42 1.33
C SER A 36 -7.97 -16.31 -0.18
N LYS A 37 -9.24 -16.30 -0.57
CA LYS A 37 -9.62 -16.10 -1.97
C LYS A 37 -9.26 -14.72 -2.49
N GLY A 38 -9.54 -13.67 -1.71
CA GLY A 38 -9.32 -12.27 -2.09
C GLY A 38 -7.88 -11.78 -1.93
N TRP A 39 -6.98 -12.55 -1.32
CA TRP A 39 -5.56 -12.18 -1.15
C TRP A 39 -4.80 -12.39 -2.46
N VAL A 40 -5.01 -11.48 -3.39
CA VAL A 40 -4.38 -11.50 -4.71
C VAL A 40 -3.77 -10.13 -4.96
N PHE A 41 -2.45 -10.06 -4.95
CA PHE A 41 -1.72 -8.86 -5.33
C PHE A 41 -1.29 -8.96 -6.80
N THR A 42 -1.35 -7.84 -7.49
CA THR A 42 -0.91 -7.70 -8.88
C THR A 42 0.61 -7.59 -8.91
N ASN A 43 1.25 -8.43 -9.73
CA ASN A 43 2.68 -8.27 -9.99
C ASN A 43 2.90 -7.03 -10.87
N PRO A 44 3.77 -6.08 -10.46
CA PRO A 44 4.09 -4.91 -11.28
C PRO A 44 4.61 -5.32 -12.65
N GLN A 45 4.00 -4.79 -13.71
CA GLN A 45 4.44 -5.02 -15.09
C GLN A 45 5.19 -3.79 -15.57
N THR A 46 6.43 -3.97 -15.99
CA THR A 46 7.27 -2.90 -16.54
C THR A 46 8.06 -3.41 -17.73
N SER A 47 8.43 -2.50 -18.65
CA SER A 47 9.30 -2.83 -19.78
C SER A 47 10.69 -3.27 -19.31
N PRO A 48 11.45 -4.01 -20.14
CA PRO A 48 12.80 -4.42 -19.77
C PRO A 48 13.73 -3.25 -19.41
N ASN A 49 13.59 -2.11 -20.10
CA ASN A 49 14.37 -0.91 -19.81
C ASN A 49 14.05 -0.32 -18.44
N THR A 50 12.77 -0.22 -18.10
CA THR A 50 12.32 0.25 -16.80
C THR A 50 12.71 -0.75 -15.72
N GLN A 51 12.53 -2.04 -15.97
CA GLN A 51 12.91 -3.10 -15.04
C GLN A 51 14.40 -3.06 -14.69
N ALA A 52 15.27 -2.86 -15.68
CA ALA A 52 16.73 -2.75 -15.45
C ALA A 52 17.06 -1.59 -14.49
N LYS A 53 16.35 -0.47 -14.58
CA LYS A 53 16.56 0.71 -13.75
C LYS A 53 16.03 0.53 -12.33
N ILE A 54 14.84 -0.04 -12.15
CA ILE A 54 14.25 -0.28 -10.83
C ILE A 54 14.87 -1.48 -10.11
N ASN A 55 15.58 -2.37 -10.80
CA ASN A 55 16.26 -3.52 -10.19
C ASN A 55 17.32 -3.12 -9.16
N ASN A 56 17.89 -1.91 -9.26
CA ASN A 56 18.85 -1.39 -8.28
C ASN A 56 18.18 -0.89 -7.00
N TRP A 57 16.86 -0.76 -6.99
CA TRP A 57 16.11 -0.33 -5.81
C TRP A 57 15.72 -1.54 -4.95
N MET A 58 16.53 -1.81 -3.94
CA MET A 58 16.41 -3.00 -3.09
C MET A 58 15.07 -3.06 -2.36
N GLU A 59 14.59 -1.93 -1.85
CA GLU A 59 13.33 -1.83 -1.10
C GLU A 59 12.13 -2.16 -1.99
N TRP A 60 12.14 -1.71 -3.25
CA TRP A 60 11.12 -2.07 -4.22
C TRP A 60 11.10 -3.58 -4.50
N ARG A 61 12.27 -4.18 -4.74
CA ARG A 61 12.36 -5.63 -4.96
C ARG A 61 11.88 -6.42 -3.74
N ALA A 62 12.27 -5.99 -2.53
CA ALA A 62 11.85 -6.62 -1.29
C ALA A 62 10.32 -6.54 -1.13
N PHE A 63 9.71 -5.38 -1.40
CA PHE A 63 8.27 -5.20 -1.37
C PHE A 63 7.56 -6.10 -2.39
N VAL A 64 8.02 -6.13 -3.65
CA VAL A 64 7.46 -6.98 -4.71
C VAL A 64 7.59 -8.46 -4.37
N THR A 65 8.70 -8.89 -3.78
CA THR A 65 8.88 -10.27 -3.30
C THR A 65 7.83 -10.62 -2.24
N GLU A 66 7.56 -9.70 -1.31
CA GLU A 66 6.59 -9.92 -0.25
C GLU A 66 5.15 -9.99 -0.76
N ILE A 67 4.73 -9.14 -1.70
CA ILE A 67 3.36 -9.18 -2.24
C ILE A 67 3.09 -10.47 -3.03
N ASN A 68 4.12 -11.06 -3.65
CA ASN A 68 4.01 -12.30 -4.42
C ASN A 68 3.94 -13.57 -3.55
N GLN A 69 4.17 -13.47 -2.24
CA GLN A 69 4.12 -14.59 -1.32
C GLN A 69 2.77 -14.65 -0.58
N LYS A 70 1.87 -15.49 -1.07
CA LYS A 70 0.55 -15.67 -0.45
C LYS A 70 0.62 -16.61 0.77
N PRO A 71 0.09 -16.20 1.94
CA PRO A 71 -0.08 -17.09 3.09
C PRO A 71 -1.07 -18.23 2.79
N LYS A 72 -0.89 -19.39 3.45
CA LYS A 72 -1.73 -20.58 3.17
C LYS A 72 -2.43 -21.16 4.39
N SER A 73 -1.93 -20.91 5.61
CA SER A 73 -2.26 -21.77 6.76
C SER A 73 -3.36 -21.24 7.69
N SER A 74 -3.45 -19.95 7.93
CA SER A 74 -4.35 -19.40 8.95
C SER A 74 -4.55 -17.90 8.82
N ILE A 75 -5.55 -17.34 9.50
CA ILE A 75 -5.74 -15.89 9.63
C ILE A 75 -4.50 -15.23 10.24
N GLY A 76 -3.88 -15.83 11.25
CA GLY A 76 -2.64 -15.31 11.85
C GLY A 76 -1.48 -15.21 10.86
N ALA A 77 -1.41 -16.11 9.87
CA ALA A 77 -0.42 -16.00 8.80
C ALA A 77 -0.69 -14.80 7.89
N PHE A 78 -1.95 -14.49 7.58
CA PHE A 78 -2.34 -13.29 6.83
C PHE A 78 -2.07 -12.02 7.62
N GLN A 79 -2.36 -12.00 8.93
CA GLN A 79 -2.04 -10.89 9.83
C GLN A 79 -0.54 -10.61 9.85
N LYS A 80 0.27 -11.64 10.08
CA LYS A 80 1.74 -11.52 10.04
C LYS A 80 2.22 -10.98 8.70
N LYS A 81 1.66 -11.46 7.58
CA LYS A 81 2.00 -10.99 6.24
C LYS A 81 1.62 -9.53 6.03
N ALA A 82 0.43 -9.10 6.48
CA ALA A 82 0.02 -7.70 6.42
C ALA A 82 0.99 -6.78 7.18
N SER A 83 1.43 -7.19 8.37
CA SER A 83 2.41 -6.42 9.15
C SER A 83 3.78 -6.36 8.47
N ILE A 84 4.22 -7.43 7.80
CA ILE A 84 5.46 -7.40 7.00
C ILE A 84 5.30 -6.43 5.82
N LEU A 85 4.20 -6.50 5.08
CA LEU A 85 3.92 -5.60 3.97
C LEU A 85 3.84 -4.14 4.42
N SER A 86 3.23 -3.88 5.58
CA SER A 86 3.15 -2.55 6.19
C SER A 86 4.54 -1.95 6.50
N LYS A 87 5.49 -2.77 6.93
CA LYS A 87 6.89 -2.35 7.13
C LYS A 87 7.58 -2.11 5.79
N LYS A 88 7.47 -3.06 4.85
CA LYS A 88 8.14 -2.98 3.55
C LYS A 88 7.66 -1.80 2.69
N VAL A 89 6.38 -1.45 2.73
CA VAL A 89 5.88 -0.28 2.00
C VAL A 89 6.42 1.05 2.56
N ILE A 90 6.66 1.14 3.86
CA ILE A 90 7.29 2.32 4.47
C ILE A 90 8.75 2.46 4.00
N GLU A 91 9.46 1.33 3.93
CA GLU A 91 10.86 1.28 3.47
C GLU A 91 11.01 1.78 2.02
N LEU A 92 9.96 1.77 1.18
CA LEU A 92 10.01 2.30 -0.18
C LEU A 92 10.43 3.78 -0.28
N ASN A 93 10.32 4.55 0.80
CA ASN A 93 10.80 5.93 0.82
C ASN A 93 12.33 6.04 0.95
N ASN A 94 13.01 4.92 1.23
CA ASN A 94 14.46 4.88 1.38
C ASN A 94 15.12 4.54 0.03
N ASN A 95 16.28 5.13 -0.21
CA ASN A 95 17.15 4.82 -1.35
C ASN A 95 16.45 4.84 -2.72
N ILE A 96 15.43 5.70 -2.90
CA ILE A 96 14.76 5.85 -4.19
C ILE A 96 15.83 6.25 -5.24
N PRO A 97 15.98 5.50 -6.36
CA PRO A 97 16.93 5.87 -7.41
C PRO A 97 16.71 7.30 -7.90
N LEU A 98 17.78 8.03 -8.17
CA LEU A 98 17.71 9.46 -8.46
C LEU A 98 16.73 9.81 -9.58
N GLU A 99 16.67 8.98 -10.61
CA GLU A 99 15.75 9.18 -11.74
C GLU A 99 14.27 9.04 -11.34
N PHE A 100 13.95 8.20 -10.34
CA PHE A 100 12.61 8.00 -9.80
C PHE A 100 12.31 8.85 -8.56
N ASN A 101 13.28 9.57 -8.02
CA ASN A 101 13.09 10.42 -6.85
C ASN A 101 12.37 11.74 -7.23
N LYS A 102 11.14 11.59 -7.70
CA LYS A 102 10.26 12.66 -8.15
C LYS A 102 9.05 12.81 -7.22
N PRO A 103 8.47 14.01 -7.10
CA PRO A 103 7.28 14.24 -6.27
C PRO A 103 6.13 13.28 -6.59
N GLN A 104 5.91 12.95 -7.87
CA GLN A 104 4.85 12.04 -8.32
C GLN A 104 5.04 10.62 -7.77
N ILE A 105 6.27 10.10 -7.74
CA ILE A 105 6.59 8.79 -7.18
C ILE A 105 6.39 8.80 -5.67
N ARG A 106 6.92 9.80 -4.98
CA ARG A 106 6.74 9.93 -3.52
C ARG A 106 5.29 10.01 -3.11
N SER A 107 4.47 10.78 -3.85
CA SER A 107 3.03 10.87 -3.61
C SER A 107 2.35 9.51 -3.75
N ARG A 108 2.62 8.74 -4.81
CA ARG A 108 2.05 7.41 -5.02
C ARG A 108 2.50 6.40 -3.95
N ILE A 109 3.77 6.44 -3.54
CA ILE A 109 4.27 5.62 -2.42
C ILE A 109 3.48 5.96 -1.14
N THR A 110 3.19 7.23 -0.89
CA THR A 110 2.41 7.65 0.29
C THR A 110 0.98 7.10 0.26
N VAL A 111 0.32 7.15 -0.90
CA VAL A 111 -1.02 6.57 -1.07
C VAL A 111 -0.99 5.05 -0.88
N LEU A 112 -0.05 4.35 -1.54
CA LEU A 112 0.14 2.91 -1.38
C LEU A 112 0.40 2.55 0.10
N THR A 113 1.26 3.30 0.78
CA THR A 113 1.55 3.13 2.21
C THR A 113 0.26 3.23 3.04
N THR A 114 -0.59 4.21 2.75
CA THR A 114 -1.87 4.38 3.45
C THR A 114 -2.78 3.17 3.26
N LYS A 115 -2.88 2.64 2.03
CA LYS A 115 -3.73 1.46 1.72
C LYS A 115 -3.22 0.20 2.41
N ILE A 116 -1.91 -0.06 2.36
CA ILE A 116 -1.30 -1.24 3.01
C ILE A 116 -1.39 -1.13 4.55
N LYS A 117 -1.20 0.06 5.13
CA LYS A 117 -1.38 0.26 6.59
C LYS A 117 -2.84 0.07 7.00
N ALA A 118 -3.79 0.51 6.18
CA ALA A 118 -5.20 0.24 6.43
C ALA A 118 -5.51 -1.27 6.35
N LEU A 119 -4.98 -1.98 5.37
CA LEU A 119 -5.06 -3.44 5.28
C LEU A 119 -4.55 -4.10 6.58
N ASP A 120 -3.34 -3.71 7.03
CA ASP A 120 -2.74 -4.22 8.27
C ASP A 120 -3.62 -3.94 9.49
N LEU A 121 -4.15 -2.72 9.62
CA LEU A 121 -5.06 -2.35 10.71
C LEU A 121 -6.34 -3.20 10.71
N TYR A 122 -7.02 -3.30 9.56
CA TYR A 122 -8.34 -3.94 9.50
C TYR A 122 -8.28 -5.46 9.66
N ILE A 123 -7.19 -6.11 9.23
CA ILE A 123 -7.02 -7.56 9.41
C ILE A 123 -6.70 -7.95 10.86
N HIS A 124 -6.27 -6.98 11.69
CA HIS A 124 -6.00 -7.20 13.12
C HIS A 124 -7.18 -6.87 14.04
N LEU A 125 -8.30 -6.39 13.50
CA LEU A 125 -9.50 -6.16 14.30
C LEU A 125 -10.03 -7.48 14.87
N GLN A 126 -10.62 -7.42 16.06
CA GLN A 126 -11.23 -8.58 16.72
C GLN A 126 -12.34 -9.19 15.86
N GLN A 127 -13.17 -8.34 15.24
CA GLN A 127 -14.12 -8.71 14.21
C GLN A 127 -13.59 -8.26 12.86
N ILE A 128 -12.99 -9.17 12.13
CA ILE A 128 -12.32 -8.84 10.86
C ILE A 128 -13.39 -8.59 9.79
N PRO A 129 -13.47 -7.38 9.22
CA PRO A 129 -14.37 -7.09 8.10
C PRO A 129 -13.70 -7.53 6.78
N ASP A 130 -13.85 -8.81 6.45
CA ASP A 130 -13.22 -9.47 5.29
C ASP A 130 -13.39 -8.69 3.98
N LYS A 131 -14.58 -8.14 3.72
CA LYS A 131 -14.86 -7.31 2.54
C LYS A 131 -13.99 -6.06 2.50
N LYS A 132 -13.77 -5.40 3.65
CA LYS A 132 -12.89 -4.22 3.75
C LYS A 132 -11.43 -4.59 3.54
N VAL A 133 -10.99 -5.70 4.11
CA VAL A 133 -9.64 -6.24 3.91
C VAL A 133 -9.39 -6.47 2.42
N ILE A 134 -10.33 -7.15 1.72
CA ILE A 134 -10.24 -7.40 0.28
C ILE A 134 -10.26 -6.09 -0.52
N GLN A 135 -11.09 -5.12 -0.12
CA GLN A 135 -11.11 -3.80 -0.74
C GLN A 135 -9.75 -3.12 -0.68
N PHE A 136 -9.05 -3.13 0.48
CA PHE A 136 -7.72 -2.53 0.59
C PHE A 136 -6.66 -3.26 -0.23
N ILE A 137 -6.79 -4.57 -0.44
CA ILE A 137 -5.92 -5.31 -1.37
C ILE A 137 -6.15 -4.81 -2.80
N ASN A 138 -7.40 -4.68 -3.23
CA ASN A 138 -7.73 -4.17 -4.56
C ASN A 138 -7.26 -2.72 -4.76
N ASP A 139 -7.49 -1.86 -3.77
CA ASP A 139 -7.00 -0.48 -3.78
C ASP A 139 -5.47 -0.43 -3.89
N SER A 140 -4.78 -1.31 -3.16
CA SER A 140 -3.31 -1.42 -3.24
C SER A 140 -2.84 -1.86 -4.62
N ASN A 141 -3.57 -2.77 -5.28
CA ASN A 141 -3.27 -3.20 -6.65
C ASN A 141 -3.38 -2.05 -7.65
N ILE A 142 -4.38 -1.18 -7.50
CA ILE A 142 -4.53 0.04 -8.30
C ILE A 142 -3.30 0.93 -8.13
N GLU A 143 -2.84 1.15 -6.90
CA GLU A 143 -1.68 2.00 -6.64
C GLU A 143 -0.36 1.36 -7.11
N ILE A 144 -0.18 0.05 -6.98
CA ILE A 144 0.98 -0.68 -7.53
C ILE A 144 1.04 -0.53 -9.05
N THR A 145 -0.09 -0.71 -9.74
CA THR A 145 -0.19 -0.53 -11.19
C THR A 145 0.10 0.92 -11.57
N SER A 146 -0.49 1.88 -10.87
CA SER A 146 -0.26 3.30 -11.10
C SER A 146 1.19 3.71 -10.91
N LEU A 147 1.86 3.13 -9.91
CA LEU A 147 3.29 3.37 -9.66
C LEU A 147 4.15 2.80 -10.78
N SER A 148 3.84 1.59 -11.25
CA SER A 148 4.53 0.95 -12.39
C SER A 148 4.40 1.78 -13.68
N LEU A 149 3.20 2.26 -13.99
CA LEU A 149 2.96 3.15 -15.13
C LEU A 149 3.74 4.46 -15.01
N GLN A 150 3.88 4.99 -13.79
CA GLN A 150 4.67 6.20 -13.56
C GLN A 150 6.17 5.96 -13.76
N PHE A 151 6.69 4.78 -13.41
CA PHE A 151 8.08 4.41 -13.74
C PHE A 151 8.28 4.35 -15.26
N GLU A 152 7.37 3.70 -15.98
CA GLU A 152 7.41 3.65 -17.46
C GLU A 152 7.44 5.04 -18.07
N GLU A 153 6.58 5.92 -17.60
CA GLU A 153 6.49 7.29 -18.12
C GLU A 153 7.78 8.09 -17.89
N ILE A 154 8.41 7.94 -16.71
CA ILE A 154 9.68 8.61 -16.41
C ILE A 154 10.78 8.10 -17.35
N VAL A 155 10.87 6.77 -17.55
CA VAL A 155 11.87 6.17 -18.43
C VAL A 155 11.62 6.57 -19.89
N ARG A 156 10.37 6.49 -20.34
CA ARG A 156 9.98 6.91 -21.69
C ARG A 156 10.38 8.37 -21.96
N ARG A 157 10.05 9.29 -21.04
CA ARG A 157 10.41 10.71 -21.18
C ARG A 157 11.92 10.94 -21.20
N SER A 158 12.70 10.14 -20.46
CA SER A 158 14.16 10.27 -20.47
C SER A 158 14.82 9.88 -21.78
N GLN A 159 14.09 9.13 -22.62
CA GLN A 159 14.56 8.67 -23.94
C GLN A 159 14.20 9.63 -25.09
N ILE A 160 13.31 10.61 -24.84
CA ILE A 160 12.95 11.62 -25.84
C ILE A 160 14.17 12.51 -26.04
N GLN A 161 14.65 12.53 -27.29
CA GLN A 161 15.72 13.45 -27.69
C GLN A 161 15.17 14.89 -27.65
N ARG A 162 15.95 15.82 -27.11
CA ARG A 162 15.61 17.23 -27.14
C ARG A 162 15.82 17.76 -28.55
N GLU A 163 14.88 18.52 -29.03
CA GLU A 163 15.01 19.18 -30.31
C GLU A 163 16.04 20.30 -30.27
N GLU A 164 16.62 20.61 -31.42
CA GLU A 164 17.56 21.71 -31.57
C GLU A 164 16.87 23.03 -31.21
N GLY A 165 17.44 23.81 -30.28
CA GLY A 165 16.82 25.02 -29.73
C GLY A 165 16.01 24.88 -28.45
N GLU A 166 15.59 23.67 -28.05
CA GLU A 166 14.89 23.45 -26.78
C GLU A 166 15.67 23.89 -25.53
N PRO A 167 17.02 23.69 -25.47
CA PRO A 167 17.83 24.22 -24.37
C PRO A 167 17.80 25.74 -24.27
N ASP A 168 17.70 26.44 -25.38
CA ASP A 168 17.66 27.90 -25.39
C ASP A 168 16.30 28.41 -24.92
N PHE A 169 15.21 27.72 -25.26
CA PHE A 169 13.87 28.04 -24.77
C PHE A 169 13.73 27.86 -23.24
N ILE A 170 14.40 26.85 -22.67
CA ILE A 170 14.45 26.65 -21.21
C ILE A 170 15.26 27.77 -20.54
N LYS A 171 16.37 28.19 -21.14
CA LYS A 171 17.17 29.33 -20.66
C LYS A 171 16.39 30.65 -20.71
N MET A 172 15.55 30.85 -21.74
CA MET A 172 14.70 32.03 -21.86
C MET A 172 13.62 32.10 -20.77
N LYS A 173 13.15 30.97 -20.27
CA LYS A 173 12.18 30.90 -19.15
C LYS A 173 12.83 31.04 -17.77
N ASP A 174 14.14 31.07 -17.67
CA ASP A 174 14.85 31.27 -16.42
C ASP A 174 14.78 32.74 -16.00
N THR A 175 13.87 33.04 -15.09
CA THR A 175 13.63 34.39 -14.58
C THR A 175 14.82 34.97 -13.81
N THR A 176 15.78 34.14 -13.39
CA THR A 176 17.01 34.60 -12.72
C THR A 176 17.94 35.33 -13.69
N ARG A 177 17.76 35.13 -14.99
CA ARG A 177 18.52 35.77 -16.09
C ARG A 177 17.74 36.92 -16.72
N ALA A 178 16.55 37.26 -16.23
CA ALA A 178 15.78 38.40 -16.72
C ALA A 178 16.61 39.70 -16.46
N ILE A 179 16.82 40.48 -17.52
CA ILE A 179 17.44 41.79 -17.41
C ILE A 179 16.50 42.70 -16.61
N PRO A 180 16.91 43.26 -15.47
CA PRO A 180 16.05 44.15 -14.71
C PRO A 180 15.65 45.34 -15.58
N THR A 181 14.36 45.53 -15.81
CA THR A 181 13.86 46.72 -16.49
C THR A 181 14.27 47.94 -15.65
N PRO A 182 14.97 48.93 -16.25
CA PRO A 182 15.32 50.15 -15.53
C PRO A 182 14.01 50.79 -15.06
N ARG A 183 13.84 50.98 -13.75
CA ARG A 183 12.70 51.78 -13.24
C ARG A 183 12.76 53.12 -13.90
N GLY A 184 11.76 53.45 -14.71
CA GLY A 184 11.64 54.74 -15.34
C GLY A 184 11.82 55.84 -14.31
N VAL A 185 12.75 56.73 -14.57
CA VAL A 185 12.91 58.00 -13.85
C VAL A 185 11.62 58.78 -14.08
N VAL A 186 10.76 58.83 -13.07
CA VAL A 186 9.61 59.76 -13.07
C VAL A 186 10.19 61.13 -12.87
N ASN A 187 10.37 61.89 -13.99
CA ASN A 187 10.67 63.29 -13.89
C ASN A 187 9.45 64.03 -13.33
N GLN A 188 9.67 64.72 -12.21
CA GLN A 188 8.78 65.71 -11.63
C GLN A 188 8.66 66.91 -12.51
#